data_e94b9f77b3d1190582fdcbc609736c78
#
_entry.id   e94b9f77b3d1190582fdcbc609736c78
#
_cell.length_a   1.000
_cell.length_b   1.000
_cell.length_c   1.000
_cell.angle_alpha   90.00
_cell.angle_beta   90.00
_cell.angle_gamma   90.00
#
_symmetry.space_group_name_H-M   'P 1'
#
loop_
_entity.id
_entity.type
_entity.pdbx_description
1 polymer ?
#
loop_
_entity_poly.entity_id
_entity_poly.type
_entity_poly.pdbx_seq_one_letter_code
_entity_poly.pdbx_strand_id
1 'polypeptide(L)'
;MKPTRFLIGIAAVAGSMLLAVPAYAATGQVDGNITVGGSSCSWTNATTSDVPPNTLTIDHTTVNPSCSGSISASLTNDPTVTFDDTAGTASSPEVDVNGTELGQTCSYTVTNLSVTRQGTTGRTYTGGPFTANLSSGSFLCPSTETVNSATLTFH
;
A
#
# COMPACT_ATOMS: atom_id res chain seq x y z
N MET A 1 50.03 -41.82 -54.41
CA MET A 1 48.64 -41.71 -54.01
C MET A 1 48.57 -41.39 -52.53
N LYS A 2 48.18 -40.19 -52.14
CA LYS A 2 48.09 -39.76 -50.73
C LYS A 2 46.61 -39.76 -50.35
N PRO A 3 46.20 -40.39 -49.24
CA PRO A 3 44.80 -40.30 -48.77
C PRO A 3 44.63 -38.98 -47.95
N THR A 4 43.65 -38.21 -48.37
CA THR A 4 43.20 -36.99 -47.72
C THR A 4 42.31 -37.37 -46.50
N ARG A 5 42.71 -36.94 -45.31
CA ARG A 5 41.93 -37.14 -44.07
C ARG A 5 40.95 -35.95 -43.93
N PHE A 6 39.65 -36.24 -44.00
CA PHE A 6 38.60 -35.32 -43.62
C PHE A 6 38.47 -35.27 -42.08
N LEU A 7 38.74 -34.10 -41.51
CA LEU A 7 38.44 -33.81 -40.09
C LEU A 7 37.03 -33.22 -40.04
N ILE A 8 36.10 -33.98 -39.47
CA ILE A 8 34.74 -33.50 -39.15
C ILE A 8 34.85 -32.78 -37.79
N GLY A 9 34.77 -31.46 -37.82
CA GLY A 9 34.64 -30.66 -36.60
C GLY A 9 33.22 -30.70 -36.07
N ILE A 10 33.03 -31.31 -34.90
CA ILE A 10 31.78 -31.26 -34.15
C ILE A 10 31.76 -29.95 -33.40
N ALA A 11 30.96 -28.97 -33.85
CA ALA A 11 30.66 -27.74 -33.09
C ALA A 11 29.64 -28.09 -31.99
N ALA A 12 30.12 -28.15 -30.76
CA ALA A 12 29.25 -28.25 -29.59
C ALA A 12 28.59 -26.90 -29.32
N VAL A 13 27.32 -26.75 -29.66
CA VAL A 13 26.50 -25.61 -29.26
C VAL A 13 26.14 -25.79 -27.78
N ALA A 14 26.89 -25.14 -26.91
CA ALA A 14 26.55 -25.02 -25.50
C ALA A 14 25.35 -24.06 -25.37
N GLY A 15 24.14 -24.61 -25.39
CA GLY A 15 22.94 -23.87 -25.07
C GLY A 15 22.92 -23.47 -23.60
N SER A 16 23.19 -22.20 -23.30
CA SER A 16 23.02 -21.63 -21.97
C SER A 16 21.53 -21.59 -21.66
N MET A 17 21.01 -22.58 -20.94
CA MET A 17 19.69 -22.47 -20.34
C MET A 17 19.76 -21.41 -19.24
N LEU A 18 19.32 -20.20 -19.56
CA LEU A 18 19.00 -19.18 -18.56
C LEU A 18 17.80 -19.73 -17.76
N LEU A 19 18.08 -20.28 -16.59
CA LEU A 19 17.05 -20.56 -15.62
C LEU A 19 16.47 -19.20 -15.20
N ALA A 20 15.27 -18.88 -15.69
CA ALA A 20 14.51 -17.77 -15.20
C ALA A 20 14.18 -18.07 -13.73
N VAL A 21 14.95 -17.46 -12.83
CA VAL A 21 14.63 -17.46 -11.40
C VAL A 21 13.32 -16.70 -11.28
N PRO A 22 12.24 -17.27 -10.72
CA PRO A 22 11.04 -16.48 -10.50
C PRO A 22 11.42 -15.28 -9.63
N ALA A 23 11.20 -14.08 -10.16
CA ALA A 23 11.32 -12.87 -9.36
C ALA A 23 10.26 -12.96 -8.27
N TYR A 24 10.69 -13.26 -7.03
CA TYR A 24 9.82 -13.09 -5.88
C TYR A 24 9.49 -11.59 -5.83
N ALA A 25 8.20 -11.25 -5.92
CA ALA A 25 7.75 -9.90 -5.66
C ALA A 25 8.26 -9.52 -4.26
N ALA A 26 8.97 -8.41 -4.16
CA ALA A 26 9.43 -7.92 -2.88
C ALA A 26 8.18 -7.52 -2.08
N THR A 27 7.95 -8.16 -0.94
CA THR A 27 6.92 -7.72 0.00
C THR A 27 7.53 -6.63 0.87
N GLY A 28 6.82 -5.51 1.00
CA GLY A 28 7.19 -4.42 1.89
C GLY A 28 6.26 -4.33 3.09
N GLN A 29 6.46 -3.30 3.88
CA GLN A 29 5.63 -2.99 5.04
C GLN A 29 5.27 -1.51 5.04
N VAL A 30 4.18 -1.18 5.73
CA VAL A 30 3.75 0.20 5.95
C VAL A 30 3.31 0.42 7.40
N ASP A 31 3.87 1.45 7.99
CA ASP A 31 3.39 2.02 9.26
C ASP A 31 2.44 3.16 8.93
N GLY A 32 1.43 3.36 9.76
CA GLY A 32 0.50 4.45 9.57
C GLY A 32 0.02 5.09 10.84
N ASN A 33 -0.36 6.35 10.72
CA ASN A 33 -1.06 7.11 11.73
C ASN A 33 -2.12 7.98 11.06
N ILE A 34 -3.34 7.93 11.56
CA ILE A 34 -4.43 8.81 11.13
C ILE A 34 -5.03 9.53 12.33
N THR A 35 -5.51 10.76 12.11
CA THR A 35 -6.24 11.54 13.12
C THR A 35 -7.62 11.89 12.58
N VAL A 36 -8.65 11.52 13.36
CA VAL A 36 -10.05 11.76 13.03
C VAL A 36 -10.75 12.28 14.28
N GLY A 37 -11.43 13.44 14.19
CA GLY A 37 -12.25 13.97 15.28
C GLY A 37 -11.54 14.15 16.63
N GLY A 38 -10.22 14.40 16.63
CA GLY A 38 -9.41 14.51 17.85
C GLY A 38 -8.89 13.20 18.40
N SER A 39 -9.26 12.06 17.84
CA SER A 39 -8.72 10.73 18.13
C SER A 39 -7.65 10.36 17.12
N SER A 40 -6.66 9.57 17.51
CA SER A 40 -5.64 9.05 16.60
C SER A 40 -5.62 7.53 16.61
N CYS A 41 -5.42 6.94 15.44
CA CYS A 41 -5.21 5.51 15.27
C CYS A 41 -3.86 5.28 14.59
N SER A 42 -3.07 4.35 15.09
CA SER A 42 -1.77 4.00 14.51
C SER A 42 -1.60 2.50 14.39
N TRP A 43 -0.84 2.08 13.40
CA TRP A 43 -0.44 0.69 13.18
C TRP A 43 1.01 0.62 12.70
N THR A 44 1.61 -0.55 12.79
CA THR A 44 2.97 -0.83 12.33
C THR A 44 3.02 -2.12 11.56
N ASN A 45 3.95 -2.20 10.61
CA ASN A 45 4.29 -3.41 9.86
C ASN A 45 3.12 -4.05 9.10
N ALA A 46 2.14 -3.27 8.62
CA ALA A 46 1.14 -3.81 7.72
C ALA A 46 1.80 -4.23 6.40
N THR A 47 1.43 -5.40 5.89
CA THR A 47 2.06 -6.00 4.70
C THR A 47 1.62 -5.30 3.43
N THR A 48 2.57 -5.08 2.52
CA THR A 48 2.30 -4.57 1.16
C THR A 48 2.73 -5.58 0.11
N SER A 49 2.07 -5.56 -1.05
CA SER A 49 2.34 -6.50 -2.16
C SER A 49 3.68 -6.23 -2.85
N ASP A 50 4.25 -5.04 -2.68
CA ASP A 50 5.51 -4.60 -3.28
C ASP A 50 6.10 -3.46 -2.43
N VAL A 51 7.22 -2.90 -2.86
CA VAL A 51 7.89 -1.75 -2.25
C VAL A 51 7.87 -0.53 -3.18
N PRO A 52 7.82 0.72 -2.64
CA PRO A 52 7.97 1.91 -3.47
C PRO A 52 9.29 1.90 -4.26
N PRO A 53 9.30 2.42 -5.52
CA PRO A 53 8.28 3.23 -6.16
C PRO A 53 7.20 2.46 -6.92
N ASN A 54 7.18 1.12 -6.85
CA ASN A 54 6.19 0.31 -7.56
C ASN A 54 4.79 0.56 -7.01
N THR A 55 3.78 0.44 -7.87
CA THR A 55 2.39 0.39 -7.42
C THR A 55 2.20 -0.86 -6.55
N LEU A 56 1.57 -0.68 -5.41
CA LEU A 56 1.36 -1.75 -4.44
C LEU A 56 -0.06 -1.74 -3.88
N THR A 57 -0.45 -2.83 -3.25
CA THR A 57 -1.64 -2.91 -2.40
C THR A 57 -1.23 -3.10 -0.94
N ILE A 58 -2.03 -2.55 -0.03
CA ILE A 58 -1.86 -2.79 1.41
C ILE A 58 -2.84 -3.89 1.81
N ASP A 59 -2.35 -4.99 2.37
CA ASP A 59 -3.19 -6.07 2.89
C ASP A 59 -3.95 -5.59 4.13
N HIS A 60 -5.25 -5.29 3.95
CA HIS A 60 -6.11 -4.76 5.01
C HIS A 60 -6.17 -5.68 6.25
N THR A 61 -6.00 -6.99 6.07
CA THR A 61 -6.06 -7.96 7.17
C THR A 61 -4.87 -7.85 8.13
N THR A 62 -3.78 -7.22 7.68
CA THR A 62 -2.57 -6.98 8.47
C THR A 62 -2.54 -5.59 9.11
N VAL A 63 -3.46 -4.71 8.71
CA VAL A 63 -3.63 -3.37 9.32
C VAL A 63 -4.42 -3.51 10.60
N ASN A 64 -3.74 -3.41 11.74
CA ASN A 64 -4.33 -3.55 13.07
C ASN A 64 -4.18 -2.23 13.85
N PRO A 65 -5.07 -1.25 13.64
CA PRO A 65 -4.94 0.05 14.28
C PRO A 65 -5.18 -0.02 15.78
N SER A 66 -4.31 0.63 16.53
CA SER A 66 -4.52 0.97 17.94
C SER A 66 -4.98 2.42 18.01
N CYS A 67 -6.20 2.65 18.50
CA CYS A 67 -6.80 3.98 18.53
C CYS A 67 -6.82 4.54 19.96
N SER A 68 -6.72 5.87 20.08
CA SER A 68 -6.95 6.57 21.35
C SER A 68 -8.45 6.67 21.63
N GLY A 69 -8.81 6.66 22.94
CA GLY A 69 -10.21 6.74 23.36
C GLY A 69 -10.96 5.41 23.21
N SER A 70 -12.27 5.50 22.99
CA SER A 70 -13.18 4.34 22.86
C SER A 70 -13.54 4.02 21.42
N ILE A 71 -12.75 4.49 20.47
CA ILE A 71 -12.95 4.22 19.05
C ILE A 71 -12.09 3.03 18.60
N SER A 72 -12.58 2.31 17.58
CA SER A 72 -11.77 1.38 16.80
C SER A 72 -11.94 1.65 15.31
N ALA A 73 -10.93 1.32 14.54
CA ALA A 73 -10.94 1.46 13.09
C ALA A 73 -10.40 0.21 12.42
N SER A 74 -10.85 -0.07 11.21
CA SER A 74 -10.31 -1.14 10.38
C SER A 74 -10.46 -0.78 8.90
N LEU A 75 -9.53 -1.22 8.06
CA LEU A 75 -9.72 -1.21 6.61
C LEU A 75 -10.64 -2.37 6.22
N THR A 76 -11.41 -2.20 5.15
CA THR A 76 -12.33 -3.23 4.63
C THR A 76 -12.01 -3.69 3.22
N ASN A 77 -11.06 -3.04 2.55
CA ASN A 77 -10.52 -3.42 1.25
C ASN A 77 -8.99 -3.30 1.27
N ASP A 78 -8.34 -3.83 0.24
CA ASP A 78 -6.90 -3.66 0.01
C ASP A 78 -6.66 -2.41 -0.84
N PRO A 79 -6.33 -1.24 -0.25
CA PRO A 79 -6.15 -0.03 -1.03
C PRO A 79 -4.91 -0.15 -1.92
N THR A 80 -5.08 0.26 -3.19
CA THR A 80 -3.97 0.38 -4.14
C THR A 80 -3.30 1.72 -3.96
N VAL A 81 -1.97 1.72 -3.84
CA VAL A 81 -1.16 2.93 -3.71
C VAL A 81 -0.22 3.05 -4.90
N THR A 82 -0.24 4.21 -5.55
CA THR A 82 0.63 4.58 -6.67
C THR A 82 1.53 5.74 -6.26
N PHE A 83 2.80 5.66 -6.60
CA PHE A 83 3.82 6.67 -6.27
C PHE A 83 4.22 7.48 -7.50
N ASP A 84 4.37 8.78 -7.31
CA ASP A 84 5.01 9.69 -8.26
C ASP A 84 6.24 10.29 -7.58
N ASP A 85 7.41 9.72 -7.88
CA ASP A 85 8.67 10.16 -7.27
C ASP A 85 9.12 11.53 -7.78
N THR A 86 8.68 11.94 -8.97
CA THR A 86 8.99 13.26 -9.52
C THR A 86 8.18 14.35 -8.81
N ALA A 87 6.88 14.10 -8.62
CA ALA A 87 6.01 15.00 -7.85
C ALA A 87 6.19 14.85 -6.34
N GLY A 88 6.79 13.75 -5.88
CA GLY A 88 6.91 13.42 -4.45
C GLY A 88 5.56 13.12 -3.81
N THR A 89 4.69 12.42 -4.52
CA THR A 89 3.34 12.09 -4.02
C THR A 89 3.09 10.60 -4.01
N ALA A 90 2.17 10.17 -3.16
CA ALA A 90 1.54 8.86 -3.22
C ALA A 90 0.02 9.05 -3.21
N SER A 91 -0.69 8.23 -3.96
CA SER A 91 -2.14 8.36 -4.12
C SER A 91 -2.84 7.01 -4.10
N SER A 92 -4.08 7.01 -3.61
CA SER A 92 -4.99 5.88 -3.68
C SER A 92 -6.34 6.34 -4.22
N PRO A 93 -6.93 5.64 -5.21
CA PRO A 93 -8.22 6.01 -5.74
C PRO A 93 -9.34 5.87 -4.72
N GLU A 94 -9.24 4.86 -3.86
CA GLU A 94 -10.27 4.55 -2.88
C GLU A 94 -9.69 3.83 -1.65
N VAL A 95 -10.17 4.21 -0.48
CA VAL A 95 -9.86 3.57 0.79
C VAL A 95 -11.15 3.42 1.58
N ASP A 96 -11.53 2.18 1.88
CA ASP A 96 -12.73 1.87 2.66
C ASP A 96 -12.36 1.53 4.10
N VAL A 97 -13.05 2.17 5.02
CA VAL A 97 -12.79 2.04 6.45
C VAL A 97 -14.08 1.82 7.24
N ASN A 98 -14.02 1.01 8.27
CA ASN A 98 -15.01 0.96 9.33
C ASN A 98 -14.49 1.70 10.55
N GLY A 99 -15.30 2.59 11.09
CA GLY A 99 -15.11 3.19 12.40
C GLY A 99 -16.17 2.67 13.36
N THR A 100 -15.79 2.26 14.57
CA THR A 100 -16.74 1.86 15.61
C THR A 100 -16.53 2.73 16.84
N GLU A 101 -17.60 3.34 17.30
CA GLU A 101 -17.65 4.14 18.51
C GLU A 101 -18.92 3.80 19.30
N LEU A 102 -18.79 3.61 20.60
CA LEU A 102 -19.91 3.27 21.51
C LEU A 102 -20.76 2.09 21.01
N GLY A 103 -20.13 1.10 20.37
CA GLY A 103 -20.81 -0.09 19.82
C GLY A 103 -21.51 0.15 18.49
N GLN A 104 -21.42 1.36 17.91
CA GLN A 104 -21.99 1.71 16.61
C GLN A 104 -20.89 1.66 15.54
N THR A 105 -21.09 0.82 14.51
CA THR A 105 -20.17 0.73 13.37
C THR A 105 -20.71 1.54 12.20
N CYS A 106 -19.85 2.39 11.64
CA CYS A 106 -20.10 3.21 10.47
C CYS A 106 -19.01 2.92 9.42
N SER A 107 -19.43 2.68 8.18
CA SER A 107 -18.51 2.42 7.06
C SER A 107 -18.37 3.68 6.21
N TYR A 108 -17.15 4.02 5.89
CA TYR A 108 -16.81 5.23 5.12
C TYR A 108 -15.89 4.90 3.97
N THR A 109 -15.99 5.68 2.91
CA THR A 109 -15.09 5.65 1.75
C THR A 109 -14.39 7.00 1.61
N VAL A 110 -13.07 6.99 1.51
CA VAL A 110 -12.24 8.13 1.10
C VAL A 110 -11.82 7.91 -0.34
N THR A 111 -12.20 8.83 -1.22
CA THR A 111 -11.83 8.78 -2.64
C THR A 111 -10.72 9.76 -2.98
N ASN A 112 -9.88 9.41 -3.97
CA ASN A 112 -8.79 10.26 -4.48
C ASN A 112 -7.85 10.76 -3.36
N LEU A 113 -7.51 9.88 -2.43
CA LEU A 113 -6.55 10.18 -1.38
C LEU A 113 -5.18 10.48 -2.02
N SER A 114 -4.59 11.63 -1.64
CA SER A 114 -3.24 12.01 -2.08
C SER A 114 -2.45 12.55 -0.89
N VAL A 115 -1.24 12.02 -0.73
CA VAL A 115 -0.30 12.39 0.34
C VAL A 115 1.03 12.81 -0.26
N THR A 116 1.75 13.72 0.41
CA THR A 116 3.01 14.28 -0.04
C THR A 116 4.17 13.72 0.76
N ARG A 117 5.25 13.38 0.07
CA ARG A 117 6.48 12.83 0.66
C ARG A 117 7.15 13.86 1.57
N GLN A 118 7.59 13.41 2.72
CA GLN A 118 8.39 14.21 3.64
C GLN A 118 9.87 14.10 3.26
N GLY A 119 10.45 15.23 2.86
CA GLY A 119 11.83 15.27 2.36
C GLY A 119 11.99 14.68 0.95
N THR A 120 13.24 14.46 0.54
CA THR A 120 13.57 14.08 -0.84
C THR A 120 13.90 12.61 -1.04
N THR A 121 14.26 11.89 0.00
CA THR A 121 14.78 10.50 -0.09
C THR A 121 13.98 9.50 0.73
N GLY A 122 13.21 9.95 1.73
CA GLY A 122 12.41 9.07 2.57
C GLY A 122 11.16 8.54 1.89
N ARG A 123 10.53 7.55 2.50
CA ARG A 123 9.24 6.97 2.08
C ARG A 123 8.13 7.25 3.08
N THR A 124 8.24 8.35 3.81
CA THR A 124 7.19 8.88 4.68
C THR A 124 6.39 9.92 3.90
N TYR A 125 5.08 9.74 3.90
CA TYR A 125 4.13 10.60 3.20
C TYR A 125 3.10 11.11 4.21
N THR A 126 2.72 12.38 4.08
CA THR A 126 1.69 13.00 4.93
C THR A 126 0.68 13.74 4.08
N GLY A 127 -0.54 13.82 4.56
CA GLY A 127 -1.60 14.59 3.91
C GLY A 127 -2.82 14.77 4.80
N GLY A 128 -3.78 15.50 4.29
CA GLY A 128 -5.04 15.86 4.92
C GLY A 128 -5.27 17.36 4.93
N PRO A 129 -6.48 17.81 5.29
CA PRO A 129 -7.62 16.94 5.65
C PRO A 129 -8.23 16.22 4.44
N PHE A 130 -8.85 15.04 4.69
CA PHE A 130 -9.63 14.31 3.71
C PHE A 130 -11.06 14.16 4.18
N THR A 131 -12.01 14.12 3.25
CA THR A 131 -13.40 13.80 3.56
C THR A 131 -13.67 12.31 3.35
N ALA A 132 -14.13 11.65 4.38
CA ALA A 132 -14.66 10.30 4.34
C ALA A 132 -16.17 10.37 4.24
N ASN A 133 -16.75 9.78 3.18
CA ASN A 133 -18.19 9.78 2.95
C ASN A 133 -18.80 8.48 3.49
N LEU A 134 -19.92 8.57 4.18
CA LEU A 134 -20.64 7.42 4.68
C LEU A 134 -21.09 6.53 3.52
N SER A 135 -20.64 5.27 3.52
CA SER A 135 -21.04 4.26 2.54
C SER A 135 -22.13 3.34 3.11
N SER A 136 -22.06 3.02 4.40
CA SER A 136 -23.11 2.28 5.10
C SER A 136 -23.04 2.50 6.61
N GLY A 137 -24.17 2.30 7.28
CA GLY A 137 -24.30 2.45 8.73
C GLY A 137 -25.71 2.77 9.16
N SER A 138 -25.91 2.96 10.46
CA SER A 138 -27.18 3.39 11.01
C SER A 138 -27.41 4.89 10.79
N PHE A 139 -28.63 5.35 11.07
CA PHE A 139 -28.97 6.78 11.03
C PHE A 139 -28.19 7.64 12.05
N LEU A 140 -27.48 7.00 12.98
CA LEU A 140 -26.59 7.68 13.93
C LEU A 140 -25.20 7.97 13.36
N CYS A 141 -24.86 7.36 12.22
CA CYS A 141 -23.60 7.61 11.56
C CYS A 141 -23.63 8.97 10.84
N PRO A 142 -22.65 9.87 11.07
CA PRO A 142 -22.53 11.10 10.29
C PRO A 142 -22.38 10.79 8.80
N SER A 143 -23.01 11.60 7.95
CA SER A 143 -22.90 11.44 6.49
C SER A 143 -21.48 11.64 5.95
N THR A 144 -20.66 12.39 6.69
CA THR A 144 -19.24 12.62 6.38
C THR A 144 -18.43 12.69 7.67
N GLU A 145 -17.19 12.21 7.58
CA GLU A 145 -16.18 12.41 8.62
C GLU A 145 -14.95 13.09 8.03
N THR A 146 -14.24 13.84 8.85
CA THR A 146 -12.98 14.48 8.43
C THR A 146 -11.80 13.73 8.99
N VAL A 147 -10.98 13.16 8.11
CA VAL A 147 -9.64 12.67 8.44
C VAL A 147 -8.70 13.87 8.44
N ASN A 148 -8.38 14.39 9.61
CA ASN A 148 -7.59 15.61 9.78
C ASN A 148 -6.19 15.48 9.20
N SER A 149 -5.57 14.31 9.41
CA SER A 149 -4.25 13.98 8.89
C SER A 149 -4.07 12.50 8.71
N ALA A 150 -3.23 12.12 7.76
CA ALA A 150 -2.70 10.78 7.58
C ALA A 150 -1.19 10.85 7.38
N THR A 151 -0.46 9.94 8.01
CA THR A 151 0.97 9.74 7.81
C THR A 151 1.20 8.25 7.52
N LEU A 152 1.92 7.97 6.44
CA LEU A 152 2.26 6.62 6.00
C LEU A 152 3.78 6.53 5.80
N THR A 153 4.41 5.51 6.36
CA THR A 153 5.84 5.24 6.18
C THR A 153 6.02 3.85 5.60
N PHE A 154 6.49 3.76 4.37
CA PHE A 154 6.76 2.50 3.66
C PHE A 154 8.22 2.07 3.87
N HIS A 155 8.45 0.77 4.10
CA HIS A 155 9.78 0.19 4.33
C HIS A 155 9.84 -1.32 4.01
#